data_4fe7ec2309f1305ad1a7bd949f91de96
#
_entry.id   4fe7ec2309f1305ad1a7bd949f91de96
#
_cell.length_a   1.000
_cell.length_b   1.000
_cell.length_c   1.000
_cell.angle_alpha   90.00
_cell.angle_beta   90.00
_cell.angle_gamma   90.00
#
_symmetry.space_group_name_H-M   'P 1'
#
loop_
_entity.id
_entity.type
_entity.pdbx_description
1 polymer ?
#
loop_
_entity_poly.entity_id
_entity_poly.type
_entity_poly.pdbx_seq_one_letter_code
_entity_poly.pdbx_strand_id
1 'polypeptide(L)'
;MARFKDQDLTDAEFRECDLTRARLIGVVMQDAVIDGLVTNLVVNGVEVTSYVEAELDRRYPVRLLIRSADPADLRHGFLQLRADWAATLERLQGMPKGSEHQRVGGEWSTVETLRHLVFVHDSWFRRCCLGSTEPFTAIGLACEFVPDQEEQGLDPVAAPELEEVLAARDRQGAELERWLSTVAADQLTAPAPVPAGSGWPPYARGKSVLECVHVVLGEEWAHHGFCARDLQLLRG
;
A
#
# COMPACT_ATOMS: atom_id res chain seq x y z
N MET A 1 6.37 20.91 -19.87
CA MET A 1 5.37 19.94 -20.36
C MET A 1 6.08 19.06 -21.40
N ALA A 2 6.22 17.76 -21.13
CA ALA A 2 6.70 16.80 -22.11
C ALA A 2 5.63 16.62 -23.21
N ARG A 3 6.04 16.53 -24.47
CA ARG A 3 5.15 16.34 -25.61
C ARG A 3 5.75 15.30 -26.56
N PHE A 4 5.05 14.19 -26.73
CA PHE A 4 5.36 13.14 -27.68
C PHE A 4 4.38 13.28 -28.85
N LYS A 5 4.86 13.40 -30.07
CA LYS A 5 4.03 13.55 -31.27
C LYS A 5 4.65 12.75 -32.42
N ASP A 6 3.82 11.98 -33.11
CA ASP A 6 4.23 11.16 -34.26
C ASP A 6 5.41 10.21 -33.92
N GLN A 7 5.41 9.65 -32.69
CA GLN A 7 6.46 8.76 -32.20
C GLN A 7 5.92 7.35 -32.00
N ASP A 8 6.75 6.38 -32.24
CA ASP A 8 6.54 4.99 -31.85
C ASP A 8 6.99 4.83 -30.38
N LEU A 9 6.04 4.56 -29.50
CA LEU A 9 6.24 4.30 -28.08
C LEU A 9 5.84 2.87 -27.73
N THR A 10 5.93 1.96 -28.70
CA THR A 10 5.73 0.53 -28.45
C THR A 10 6.66 0.07 -27.31
N ASP A 11 6.13 -0.74 -26.40
CA ASP A 11 6.82 -1.23 -25.21
C ASP A 11 7.34 -0.13 -24.23
N ALA A 12 6.87 1.12 -24.37
CA ALA A 12 7.22 2.16 -23.41
C ALA A 12 6.64 1.86 -22.03
N GLU A 13 7.47 2.00 -21.00
CA GLU A 13 7.11 1.88 -19.60
C GLU A 13 7.13 3.24 -18.91
N PHE A 14 6.06 3.57 -18.19
CA PHE A 14 5.98 4.72 -17.30
C PHE A 14 5.88 4.19 -15.87
N ARG A 15 6.98 4.19 -15.13
CA ARG A 15 7.06 3.69 -13.76
C ARG A 15 7.28 4.86 -12.80
N GLU A 16 6.53 4.86 -11.68
CA GLU A 16 6.60 5.88 -10.63
C GLU A 16 6.47 7.32 -11.17
N CYS A 17 5.63 7.49 -12.21
CA CYS A 17 5.43 8.75 -12.88
C CYS A 17 4.12 9.41 -12.45
N ASP A 18 4.15 10.71 -12.16
CA ASP A 18 2.93 11.52 -12.05
C ASP A 18 2.43 11.89 -13.45
N LEU A 19 1.38 11.22 -13.91
CA LEU A 19 0.68 11.48 -15.18
C LEU A 19 -0.59 12.33 -14.99
N THR A 20 -0.72 13.05 -13.88
CA THR A 20 -1.86 13.93 -13.60
C THR A 20 -2.13 14.87 -14.77
N ARG A 21 -3.35 14.86 -15.28
CA ARG A 21 -3.79 15.65 -16.45
C ARG A 21 -3.07 15.31 -17.77
N ALA A 22 -2.43 14.14 -17.86
CA ALA A 22 -1.91 13.64 -19.13
C ALA A 22 -3.04 13.50 -20.15
N ARG A 23 -2.74 13.74 -21.42
CA ARG A 23 -3.69 13.61 -22.54
C ARG A 23 -3.06 12.75 -23.63
N LEU A 24 -3.71 11.62 -23.89
CA LEU A 24 -3.36 10.70 -24.99
C LEU A 24 -4.40 10.87 -26.08
N ILE A 25 -4.05 11.50 -27.19
CA ILE A 25 -4.98 11.88 -28.25
C ILE A 25 -4.54 11.28 -29.57
N GLY A 26 -5.44 10.54 -30.24
CA GLY A 26 -5.16 9.89 -31.51
C GLY A 26 -4.12 8.77 -31.40
N VAL A 27 -4.00 8.17 -30.21
CA VAL A 27 -3.06 7.06 -29.97
C VAL A 27 -3.69 5.72 -30.37
N VAL A 28 -2.84 4.78 -30.71
CA VAL A 28 -3.18 3.36 -30.79
C VAL A 28 -2.68 2.70 -29.50
N MET A 29 -3.57 2.04 -28.77
CA MET A 29 -3.23 1.30 -27.55
C MET A 29 -3.77 -0.13 -27.73
N GLN A 30 -2.84 -1.08 -27.82
CA GLN A 30 -3.14 -2.50 -27.87
C GLN A 30 -2.33 -3.18 -26.76
N ASP A 31 -2.97 -4.04 -25.99
CA ASP A 31 -2.36 -4.78 -24.89
C ASP A 31 -1.71 -3.88 -23.82
N ALA A 32 -2.16 -2.62 -23.73
CA ALA A 32 -1.66 -1.67 -22.72
C ALA A 32 -2.24 -1.96 -21.35
N VAL A 33 -1.39 -1.83 -20.32
CA VAL A 33 -1.76 -2.00 -18.91
C VAL A 33 -1.62 -0.67 -18.19
N ILE A 34 -2.61 -0.30 -17.39
CA ILE A 34 -2.57 0.84 -16.47
C ILE A 34 -2.79 0.28 -15.07
N ASP A 35 -1.77 0.38 -14.23
CA ASP A 35 -1.80 -0.03 -12.83
C ASP A 35 -1.31 1.14 -11.97
N GLY A 36 -1.96 1.39 -10.81
CA GLY A 36 -1.61 2.48 -9.91
C GLY A 36 -2.83 3.22 -9.36
N LEU A 37 -2.59 4.39 -8.77
CA LEU A 37 -3.65 5.27 -8.26
C LEU A 37 -4.29 6.04 -9.41
N VAL A 38 -5.40 5.52 -9.92
CA VAL A 38 -6.11 6.09 -11.07
C VAL A 38 -7.43 6.72 -10.63
N THR A 39 -7.58 8.01 -10.91
CA THR A 39 -8.83 8.75 -10.64
C THR A 39 -9.26 9.55 -11.86
N ASN A 40 -10.56 9.62 -12.12
CA ASN A 40 -11.15 10.39 -13.22
C ASN A 40 -10.54 10.04 -14.60
N LEU A 41 -10.21 8.77 -14.84
CA LEU A 41 -9.73 8.32 -16.13
C LEU A 41 -10.87 8.38 -17.17
N VAL A 42 -10.63 9.13 -18.25
CA VAL A 42 -11.57 9.22 -19.35
C VAL A 42 -11.02 8.52 -20.59
N VAL A 43 -11.72 7.51 -21.08
CA VAL A 43 -11.39 6.79 -22.31
C VAL A 43 -12.46 7.05 -23.36
N ASN A 44 -12.10 7.66 -24.49
CA ASN A 44 -13.02 7.99 -25.58
C ASN A 44 -14.28 8.76 -25.11
N GLY A 45 -14.11 9.67 -24.15
CA GLY A 45 -15.20 10.49 -23.59
C GLY A 45 -16.00 9.84 -22.48
N VAL A 46 -15.67 8.61 -22.07
CA VAL A 46 -16.32 7.88 -20.97
C VAL A 46 -15.42 7.87 -19.77
N GLU A 47 -15.91 8.34 -18.61
CA GLU A 47 -15.24 8.15 -17.33
C GLU A 47 -15.35 6.67 -16.94
N VAL A 48 -14.22 5.99 -16.74
CA VAL A 48 -14.17 4.53 -16.55
C VAL A 48 -13.74 4.11 -15.15
N THR A 49 -13.26 5.04 -14.31
CA THR A 49 -12.76 4.69 -12.97
C THR A 49 -13.84 4.02 -12.13
N SER A 50 -15.07 4.54 -12.17
CA SER A 50 -16.20 3.99 -11.41
C SER A 50 -16.56 2.55 -11.83
N TYR A 51 -16.42 2.21 -13.11
CA TYR A 51 -16.65 0.85 -13.61
C TYR A 51 -15.54 -0.10 -13.12
N VAL A 52 -14.28 0.36 -13.17
CA VAL A 52 -13.12 -0.42 -12.69
C VAL A 52 -13.25 -0.66 -11.19
N GLU A 53 -13.58 0.37 -10.41
CA GLU A 53 -13.78 0.26 -8.97
C GLU A 53 -14.89 -0.74 -8.61
N ALA A 54 -16.05 -0.66 -9.29
CA ALA A 54 -17.16 -1.58 -9.06
C ALA A 54 -16.79 -3.03 -9.39
N GLU A 55 -16.02 -3.25 -10.46
CA GLU A 55 -15.55 -4.59 -10.83
C GLU A 55 -14.51 -5.12 -9.85
N LEU A 56 -13.60 -4.27 -9.36
CA LEU A 56 -12.65 -4.63 -8.30
C LEU A 56 -13.37 -5.01 -7.00
N ASP A 57 -14.41 -4.28 -6.61
CA ASP A 57 -15.21 -4.60 -5.42
C ASP A 57 -15.97 -5.92 -5.58
N ARG A 58 -16.45 -6.20 -6.78
CA ARG A 58 -17.10 -7.49 -7.08
C ARG A 58 -16.13 -8.66 -7.02
N ARG A 59 -14.90 -8.49 -7.50
CA ARG A 59 -13.84 -9.52 -7.46
C ARG A 59 -13.26 -9.70 -6.07
N TYR A 60 -13.12 -8.60 -5.34
CA TYR A 60 -12.46 -8.53 -4.04
C TYR A 60 -13.37 -7.86 -2.99
N PRO A 61 -14.39 -8.57 -2.47
CA PRO A 61 -15.36 -7.97 -1.53
C PRO A 61 -14.74 -7.38 -0.27
N VAL A 62 -13.55 -7.82 0.15
CA VAL A 62 -12.79 -7.24 1.28
C VAL A 62 -12.56 -5.73 1.12
N ARG A 63 -12.50 -5.22 -0.11
CA ARG A 63 -12.36 -3.79 -0.40
C ARG A 63 -13.50 -2.95 0.16
N LEU A 64 -14.72 -3.49 0.18
CA LEU A 64 -15.87 -2.81 0.78
C LEU A 64 -15.71 -2.71 2.30
N LEU A 65 -15.20 -3.75 2.94
CA LEU A 65 -14.97 -3.78 4.39
C LEU A 65 -13.87 -2.80 4.80
N ILE A 66 -12.73 -2.82 4.12
CA ILE A 66 -11.58 -1.95 4.47
C ILE A 66 -11.80 -0.47 4.13
N ARG A 67 -12.85 -0.13 3.40
CA ARG A 67 -13.26 1.25 3.08
C ARG A 67 -14.55 1.66 3.80
N SER A 68 -15.08 0.82 4.68
CA SER A 68 -16.25 1.14 5.51
C SER A 68 -15.91 2.20 6.55
N ALA A 69 -16.94 2.88 7.05
CA ALA A 69 -16.83 3.74 8.23
C ALA A 69 -17.24 3.01 9.54
N ASP A 70 -17.66 1.77 9.44
CA ASP A 70 -18.02 0.94 10.59
C ASP A 70 -16.76 0.25 11.16
N PRO A 71 -16.44 0.43 12.45
CA PRO A 71 -15.30 -0.26 13.08
C PRO A 71 -15.34 -1.78 12.96
N ALA A 72 -16.53 -2.39 13.00
CA ALA A 72 -16.67 -3.84 12.89
C ALA A 72 -16.30 -4.34 11.49
N ASP A 73 -16.71 -3.61 10.44
CA ASP A 73 -16.33 -3.91 9.06
C ASP A 73 -14.82 -3.76 8.86
N LEU A 74 -14.22 -2.64 9.33
CA LEU A 74 -12.78 -2.41 9.24
C LEU A 74 -12.00 -3.54 9.90
N ARG A 75 -12.43 -3.96 11.11
CA ARG A 75 -11.82 -5.09 11.81
C ARG A 75 -11.96 -6.39 11.02
N HIS A 76 -13.14 -6.67 10.48
CA HIS A 76 -13.38 -7.87 9.67
C HIS A 76 -12.50 -7.87 8.42
N GLY A 77 -12.46 -6.74 7.70
CA GLY A 77 -11.59 -6.57 6.54
C GLY A 77 -10.12 -6.79 6.86
N PHE A 78 -9.63 -6.23 7.97
CA PHE A 78 -8.26 -6.42 8.41
C PHE A 78 -7.94 -7.89 8.74
N LEU A 79 -8.83 -8.60 9.42
CA LEU A 79 -8.65 -10.02 9.72
C LEU A 79 -8.63 -10.88 8.45
N GLN A 80 -9.45 -10.52 7.44
CA GLN A 80 -9.40 -11.18 6.13
C GLN A 80 -8.06 -10.95 5.44
N LEU A 81 -7.54 -9.70 5.41
CA LEU A 81 -6.23 -9.40 4.84
C LEU A 81 -5.10 -10.17 5.54
N ARG A 82 -5.15 -10.29 6.86
CA ARG A 82 -4.18 -11.12 7.60
C ARG A 82 -4.23 -12.59 7.20
N ALA A 83 -5.42 -13.13 6.97
CA ALA A 83 -5.59 -14.52 6.51
C ALA A 83 -5.05 -14.70 5.08
N ASP A 84 -5.30 -13.72 4.19
CA ASP A 84 -4.79 -13.72 2.82
C ASP A 84 -3.25 -13.67 2.79
N TRP A 85 -2.65 -12.82 3.62
CA TRP A 85 -1.19 -12.78 3.82
C TRP A 85 -0.65 -14.10 4.35
N ALA A 86 -1.28 -14.70 5.36
CA ALA A 86 -0.85 -15.98 5.91
C ALA A 86 -0.84 -17.09 4.84
N ALA A 87 -1.88 -17.16 4.01
CA ALA A 87 -1.95 -18.12 2.91
C ALA A 87 -0.88 -17.86 1.83
N THR A 88 -0.52 -16.60 1.59
CA THR A 88 0.55 -16.24 0.64
C THR A 88 1.93 -16.60 1.18
N LEU A 89 2.17 -16.36 2.47
CA LEU A 89 3.43 -16.73 3.14
C LEU A 89 3.61 -18.24 3.27
N GLU A 90 2.52 -18.99 3.48
CA GLU A 90 2.56 -20.47 3.45
C GLU A 90 2.99 -20.97 2.06
N ARG A 91 2.47 -20.36 0.99
CA ARG A 91 2.91 -20.69 -0.39
C ARG A 91 4.38 -20.37 -0.62
N LEU A 92 4.88 -19.26 -0.09
CA LEU A 92 6.29 -18.87 -0.17
C LEU A 92 7.19 -19.91 0.51
N GLN A 93 6.80 -20.45 1.67
CA GLN A 93 7.55 -21.50 2.36
C GLN A 93 7.76 -22.78 1.52
N GLY A 94 6.86 -23.04 0.56
CA GLY A 94 6.99 -24.14 -0.39
C GLY A 94 7.85 -23.83 -1.62
N MET A 95 8.44 -22.63 -1.72
CA MET A 95 9.28 -22.20 -2.83
C MET A 95 10.78 -22.42 -2.53
N PRO A 96 11.66 -22.37 -3.54
CA PRO A 96 13.10 -22.43 -3.32
C PRO A 96 13.58 -21.34 -2.34
N LYS A 97 14.57 -21.69 -1.52
CA LYS A 97 15.19 -20.74 -0.58
C LYS A 97 15.73 -19.52 -1.35
N GLY A 98 15.46 -18.32 -0.83
CA GLY A 98 15.83 -17.05 -1.43
C GLY A 98 14.74 -16.43 -2.31
N SER A 99 13.62 -17.16 -2.56
CA SER A 99 12.48 -16.60 -3.31
C SER A 99 11.88 -15.37 -2.63
N GLU A 100 11.98 -15.28 -1.31
CA GLU A 100 11.54 -14.16 -0.49
C GLU A 100 12.25 -12.84 -0.81
N HIS A 101 13.46 -12.93 -1.39
CA HIS A 101 14.30 -11.78 -1.79
C HIS A 101 14.31 -11.54 -3.30
N GLN A 102 13.62 -12.36 -4.08
CA GLN A 102 13.59 -12.20 -5.54
C GLN A 102 12.63 -11.09 -5.95
N ARG A 103 13.13 -10.16 -6.76
CA ARG A 103 12.34 -9.12 -7.41
C ARG A 103 11.83 -9.61 -8.75
N VAL A 104 10.60 -9.25 -9.09
CA VAL A 104 9.96 -9.56 -10.37
C VAL A 104 9.69 -8.26 -11.12
N GLY A 105 10.17 -8.13 -12.35
CA GLY A 105 9.93 -6.93 -13.17
C GLY A 105 10.44 -5.63 -12.55
N GLY A 106 11.41 -5.70 -11.62
CA GLY A 106 11.91 -4.53 -10.90
C GLY A 106 11.06 -4.10 -9.69
N GLU A 107 9.94 -4.80 -9.41
CA GLU A 107 9.12 -4.58 -8.22
C GLU A 107 9.85 -5.06 -6.95
N TRP A 108 9.35 -4.61 -5.80
CA TRP A 108 9.88 -5.06 -4.51
C TRP A 108 9.69 -6.57 -4.31
N SER A 109 10.70 -7.19 -3.74
CA SER A 109 10.61 -8.58 -3.25
C SER A 109 9.59 -8.70 -2.12
N THR A 110 9.21 -9.92 -1.76
CA THR A 110 8.30 -10.16 -0.62
C THR A 110 8.81 -9.52 0.67
N VAL A 111 10.11 -9.66 0.98
CA VAL A 111 10.71 -9.06 2.18
C VAL A 111 10.62 -7.53 2.13
N GLU A 112 10.93 -6.91 1.00
CA GLU A 112 10.86 -5.46 0.84
C GLU A 112 9.43 -4.96 0.96
N THR A 113 8.47 -5.65 0.34
CA THR A 113 7.03 -5.35 0.47
C THR A 113 6.56 -5.41 1.93
N LEU A 114 6.93 -6.45 2.66
CA LEU A 114 6.58 -6.58 4.07
C LEU A 114 7.25 -5.51 4.95
N ARG A 115 8.49 -5.13 4.65
CA ARG A 115 9.20 -4.02 5.30
C ARG A 115 8.49 -2.69 5.05
N HIS A 116 8.00 -2.47 3.81
CA HIS A 116 7.21 -1.28 3.50
C HIS A 116 5.93 -1.23 4.35
N LEU A 117 5.24 -2.33 4.53
CA LEU A 117 4.06 -2.38 5.39
C LEU A 117 4.39 -2.17 6.88
N VAL A 118 5.60 -2.51 7.35
CA VAL A 118 6.09 -2.08 8.68
C VAL A 118 6.16 -0.56 8.77
N PHE A 119 6.73 0.09 7.76
CA PHE A 119 6.79 1.56 7.68
C PHE A 119 5.39 2.20 7.58
N VAL A 120 4.51 1.65 6.77
CA VAL A 120 3.11 2.12 6.64
C VAL A 120 2.39 2.10 7.99
N HIS A 121 2.54 1.02 8.75
CA HIS A 121 1.94 0.91 10.07
C HIS A 121 2.46 2.00 11.03
N ASP A 122 3.78 2.19 11.10
CA ASP A 122 4.37 3.19 11.99
C ASP A 122 3.97 4.61 11.59
N SER A 123 3.99 4.92 10.29
CA SER A 123 3.71 6.26 9.78
C SER A 123 2.22 6.62 9.80
N TRP A 124 1.36 5.73 9.33
CA TRP A 124 -0.07 6.03 9.20
C TRP A 124 -0.89 5.61 10.41
N PHE A 125 -0.60 4.47 11.02
CA PHE A 125 -1.36 4.06 12.19
C PHE A 125 -0.79 4.66 13.48
N ARG A 126 0.44 4.34 13.85
CA ARG A 126 1.00 4.83 15.12
C ARG A 126 1.11 6.35 15.16
N ARG A 127 1.71 6.94 14.14
CA ARG A 127 1.90 8.40 14.13
C ARG A 127 0.59 9.14 13.90
N CYS A 128 -0.20 8.78 12.89
CA CYS A 128 -1.37 9.57 12.52
C CYS A 128 -2.63 9.21 13.31
N CYS A 129 -2.90 7.92 13.57
CA CYS A 129 -4.11 7.54 14.31
C CYS A 129 -3.92 7.60 15.83
N LEU A 130 -2.70 7.30 16.34
CA LEU A 130 -2.43 7.29 17.77
C LEU A 130 -1.65 8.52 18.26
N GLY A 131 -1.15 9.38 17.39
CA GLY A 131 -0.37 10.55 17.74
C GLY A 131 1.02 10.22 18.31
N SER A 132 1.57 9.06 18.00
CA SER A 132 2.88 8.62 18.50
C SER A 132 4.01 9.51 17.97
N THR A 133 4.94 9.84 18.84
CA THR A 133 6.20 10.53 18.50
C THR A 133 7.40 9.59 18.52
N GLU A 134 7.18 8.31 18.79
CA GLU A 134 8.24 7.31 18.78
C GLU A 134 8.88 7.19 17.39
N PRO A 135 10.19 6.89 17.33
CA PRO A 135 10.84 6.58 16.06
C PRO A 135 10.16 5.42 15.32
N PHE A 136 10.25 5.43 14.00
CA PHE A 136 9.79 4.30 13.21
C PHE A 136 10.64 3.05 13.47
N THR A 137 10.09 1.89 13.22
CA THR A 137 10.80 0.62 13.34
C THR A 137 11.94 0.58 12.31
N ALA A 138 13.18 0.40 12.78
CA ALA A 138 14.38 0.59 11.95
C ALA A 138 14.40 -0.25 10.66
N ILE A 139 13.84 -1.48 10.69
CA ILE A 139 13.76 -2.36 9.52
C ILE A 139 12.66 -1.97 8.52
N GLY A 140 11.85 -0.95 8.81
CA GLY A 140 10.86 -0.44 7.86
C GLY A 140 11.49 0.04 6.56
N LEU A 141 10.78 -0.06 5.45
CA LEU A 141 11.22 0.42 4.15
C LEU A 141 10.30 1.53 3.66
N ALA A 142 10.80 2.75 3.65
CA ALA A 142 10.08 3.89 3.07
C ALA A 142 10.36 4.00 1.56
N CYS A 143 9.44 4.67 0.84
CA CYS A 143 9.70 5.07 -0.53
C CYS A 143 10.85 6.08 -0.61
N GLU A 144 11.55 6.13 -1.74
CA GLU A 144 12.73 7.01 -1.94
C GLU A 144 12.43 8.50 -1.72
N PHE A 145 11.19 8.92 -1.97
CA PHE A 145 10.78 10.33 -1.79
C PHE A 145 10.47 10.72 -0.33
N VAL A 146 10.54 9.79 0.63
CA VAL A 146 10.40 10.10 2.06
C VAL A 146 11.69 10.74 2.56
N PRO A 147 11.66 12.00 3.02
CA PRO A 147 12.87 12.68 3.48
C PRO A 147 13.30 12.20 4.87
N ASP A 148 14.56 12.45 5.21
CA ASP A 148 15.10 12.34 6.59
C ASP A 148 14.79 10.99 7.25
N GLN A 149 14.93 9.89 6.48
CA GLN A 149 14.54 8.54 6.91
C GLN A 149 15.25 8.11 8.19
N GLU A 150 16.57 8.35 8.28
CA GLU A 150 17.38 8.02 9.45
C GLU A 150 16.95 8.83 10.70
N GLU A 151 16.65 10.11 10.53
CA GLU A 151 16.17 10.98 11.62
C GLU A 151 14.80 10.53 12.15
N GLN A 152 14.01 9.89 11.28
CA GLN A 152 12.73 9.29 11.65
C GLN A 152 12.85 7.90 12.28
N GLY A 153 14.06 7.34 12.37
CA GLY A 153 14.37 6.06 13.01
C GLY A 153 14.54 4.89 12.04
N LEU A 154 14.38 5.09 10.73
CA LEU A 154 14.60 4.03 9.74
C LEU A 154 16.10 3.80 9.51
N ASP A 155 16.46 2.57 9.21
CA ASP A 155 17.78 2.20 8.70
C ASP A 155 17.67 1.84 7.21
N PRO A 156 18.02 2.78 6.30
CA PRO A 156 17.88 2.56 4.84
C PRO A 156 18.73 1.40 4.31
N VAL A 157 19.80 1.01 5.05
CA VAL A 157 20.68 -0.09 4.66
C VAL A 157 20.35 -1.41 5.38
N ALA A 158 19.31 -1.44 6.22
CA ALA A 158 18.88 -2.65 6.89
C ALA A 158 18.56 -3.76 5.89
N ALA A 159 19.06 -4.95 6.15
CA ALA A 159 18.79 -6.16 5.37
C ALA A 159 18.30 -7.29 6.29
N PRO A 160 17.12 -7.15 6.90
CA PRO A 160 16.59 -8.14 7.84
C PRO A 160 16.22 -9.44 7.12
N GLU A 161 16.33 -10.55 7.84
CA GLU A 161 15.77 -11.82 7.41
C GLU A 161 14.23 -11.79 7.47
N LEU A 162 13.58 -12.65 6.70
CA LEU A 162 12.11 -12.71 6.62
C LEU A 162 11.47 -12.89 8.01
N GLU A 163 12.04 -13.73 8.87
CA GLU A 163 11.52 -14.01 10.23
C GLU A 163 11.51 -12.75 11.10
N GLU A 164 12.49 -11.88 10.97
CA GLU A 164 12.56 -10.63 11.72
C GLU A 164 11.45 -9.67 11.28
N VAL A 165 11.24 -9.58 9.97
CA VAL A 165 10.17 -8.75 9.39
C VAL A 165 8.80 -9.28 9.81
N LEU A 166 8.58 -10.59 9.73
CA LEU A 166 7.32 -11.22 10.16
C LEU A 166 7.04 -10.99 11.64
N ALA A 167 8.07 -11.09 12.50
CA ALA A 167 7.92 -10.81 13.93
C ALA A 167 7.52 -9.33 14.20
N ALA A 168 8.03 -8.39 13.43
CA ALA A 168 7.61 -6.98 13.51
C ALA A 168 6.15 -6.82 13.06
N ARG A 169 5.79 -7.40 11.91
CA ARG A 169 4.44 -7.40 11.34
C ARG A 169 3.40 -8.01 12.29
N ASP A 170 3.74 -9.11 12.97
CA ASP A 170 2.85 -9.76 13.93
C ASP A 170 2.55 -8.85 15.14
N ARG A 171 3.57 -8.19 15.68
CA ARG A 171 3.39 -7.23 16.78
C ARG A 171 2.50 -6.05 16.35
N GLN A 172 2.77 -5.48 15.19
CA GLN A 172 2.00 -4.37 14.62
C GLN A 172 0.56 -4.78 14.30
N GLY A 173 0.38 -5.95 13.69
CA GLY A 173 -0.94 -6.49 13.38
C GLY A 173 -1.78 -6.75 14.63
N ALA A 174 -1.19 -7.27 15.70
CA ALA A 174 -1.87 -7.44 16.98
C ALA A 174 -2.23 -6.09 17.64
N GLU A 175 -1.41 -5.06 17.45
CA GLU A 175 -1.69 -3.70 17.93
C GLU A 175 -2.90 -3.10 17.20
N LEU A 176 -2.91 -3.14 15.87
CA LEU A 176 -4.02 -2.63 15.06
C LEU A 176 -5.32 -3.41 15.32
N GLU A 177 -5.25 -4.73 15.44
CA GLU A 177 -6.43 -5.55 15.74
C GLU A 177 -7.06 -5.17 17.07
N ARG A 178 -6.25 -5.04 18.13
CA ARG A 178 -6.74 -4.61 19.45
C ARG A 178 -7.41 -3.24 19.37
N TRP A 179 -6.79 -2.31 18.68
CA TRP A 179 -7.34 -0.98 18.50
C TRP A 179 -8.66 -1.00 17.72
N LEU A 180 -8.74 -1.70 16.59
CA LEU A 180 -9.97 -1.89 15.82
C LEU A 180 -11.09 -2.59 16.61
N SER A 181 -10.74 -3.38 17.62
CA SER A 181 -11.74 -4.04 18.49
C SER A 181 -12.37 -3.11 19.53
N THR A 182 -11.80 -1.93 19.74
CA THR A 182 -12.20 -1.00 20.82
C THR A 182 -12.52 0.42 20.33
N VAL A 183 -12.09 0.78 19.14
CA VAL A 183 -12.33 2.12 18.58
C VAL A 183 -13.82 2.35 18.37
N ALA A 184 -14.30 3.52 18.78
CA ALA A 184 -15.68 3.94 18.53
C ALA A 184 -15.80 4.72 17.22
N ALA A 185 -17.01 4.76 16.63
CA ALA A 185 -17.26 5.42 15.36
C ALA A 185 -16.96 6.93 15.39
N ASP A 186 -17.23 7.59 16.51
CA ASP A 186 -16.92 9.01 16.69
C ASP A 186 -15.40 9.28 16.73
N GLN A 187 -14.62 8.36 17.29
CA GLN A 187 -13.16 8.44 17.25
C GLN A 187 -12.62 8.32 15.83
N LEU A 188 -13.23 7.48 14.97
CA LEU A 188 -12.85 7.38 13.56
C LEU A 188 -13.07 8.68 12.78
N THR A 189 -14.14 9.40 13.09
CA THR A 189 -14.46 10.68 12.42
C THR A 189 -13.70 11.88 12.99
N ALA A 190 -13.04 11.71 14.14
CA ALA A 190 -12.24 12.77 14.74
C ALA A 190 -11.02 13.14 13.87
N PRO A 191 -10.54 14.39 13.96
CA PRO A 191 -9.26 14.76 13.34
C PRO A 191 -8.13 13.86 13.83
N ALA A 192 -7.29 13.40 12.91
CA ALA A 192 -6.14 12.59 13.24
C ALA A 192 -5.15 13.37 14.13
N PRO A 193 -4.69 12.80 15.26
CA PRO A 193 -3.82 13.48 16.22
C PRO A 193 -2.36 13.55 15.75
N VAL A 194 -2.15 13.96 14.49
CA VAL A 194 -0.83 13.98 13.86
C VAL A 194 0.10 14.91 14.66
N PRO A 195 1.26 14.43 15.15
CA PRO A 195 2.20 15.24 15.92
C PRO A 195 2.65 16.50 15.18
N ALA A 196 2.91 17.57 15.94
CA ALA A 196 3.49 18.78 15.39
C ALA A 196 4.93 18.52 14.93
N GLY A 197 5.39 19.26 13.90
CA GLY A 197 6.76 19.15 13.39
C GLY A 197 6.83 18.57 11.97
N SER A 198 8.05 18.34 11.52
CA SER A 198 8.37 17.83 10.20
C SER A 198 8.47 16.30 10.25
N GLY A 199 7.39 15.61 10.24
CA GLY A 199 7.43 14.16 10.18
C GLY A 199 6.63 13.65 8.99
N TRP A 200 6.96 12.47 8.51
CA TRP A 200 6.19 11.79 7.50
C TRP A 200 4.94 11.14 8.12
N PRO A 201 3.78 11.16 7.49
CA PRO A 201 3.45 11.82 6.22
C PRO A 201 2.99 13.27 6.44
N PRO A 202 3.56 14.25 5.72
CA PRO A 202 3.26 15.68 5.95
C PRO A 202 1.81 16.04 5.56
N TYR A 203 1.22 15.31 4.63
CA TYR A 203 -0.14 15.52 4.12
C TYR A 203 -1.23 14.81 4.94
N ALA A 204 -0.87 14.15 6.04
CA ALA A 204 -1.86 13.57 6.96
C ALA A 204 -2.58 14.62 7.80
N ARG A 205 -1.99 15.82 7.92
CA ARG A 205 -2.63 16.92 8.67
C ARG A 205 -3.96 17.33 8.03
N GLY A 206 -4.99 17.39 8.85
CA GLY A 206 -6.35 17.71 8.43
C GLY A 206 -7.17 16.51 7.97
N LYS A 207 -6.57 15.31 7.92
CA LYS A 207 -7.31 14.07 7.73
C LYS A 207 -7.99 13.64 9.03
N SER A 208 -9.06 12.86 8.89
CA SER A 208 -9.65 12.10 9.99
C SER A 208 -8.84 10.84 10.30
N VAL A 209 -9.06 10.28 11.49
CA VAL A 209 -8.50 8.98 11.86
C VAL A 209 -8.93 7.90 10.85
N LEU A 210 -10.19 7.93 10.40
CA LEU A 210 -10.72 6.99 9.41
C LEU A 210 -9.94 7.04 8.09
N GLU A 211 -9.65 8.24 7.57
CA GLU A 211 -8.85 8.39 6.35
C GLU A 211 -7.45 7.80 6.50
N CYS A 212 -6.83 7.95 7.68
CA CYS A 212 -5.53 7.34 7.95
C CYS A 212 -5.60 5.81 8.05
N VAL A 213 -6.64 5.27 8.67
CA VAL A 213 -6.89 3.81 8.72
C VAL A 213 -7.13 3.26 7.32
N HIS A 214 -7.90 3.97 6.49
CA HIS A 214 -8.14 3.56 5.11
C HIS A 214 -6.83 3.46 4.30
N VAL A 215 -5.85 4.35 4.56
CA VAL A 215 -4.52 4.20 3.94
C VAL A 215 -3.87 2.91 4.39
N VAL A 216 -3.80 2.64 5.69
CA VAL A 216 -3.16 1.41 6.21
C VAL A 216 -3.77 0.16 5.60
N LEU A 217 -5.10 0.06 5.59
CA LEU A 217 -5.79 -1.12 5.07
C LEU A 217 -5.74 -1.22 3.54
N GLY A 218 -5.72 -0.07 2.85
CA GLY A 218 -5.53 0.01 1.41
C GLY A 218 -4.15 -0.47 0.97
N GLU A 219 -3.10 -0.04 1.67
CA GLU A 219 -1.72 -0.49 1.46
C GLU A 219 -1.57 -2.00 1.71
N GLU A 220 -2.17 -2.52 2.78
CA GLU A 220 -2.20 -3.96 3.05
C GLU A 220 -2.80 -4.75 1.87
N TRP A 221 -3.94 -4.29 1.36
CA TRP A 221 -4.62 -4.94 0.24
C TRP A 221 -3.83 -4.86 -1.06
N ALA A 222 -3.34 -3.68 -1.43
CA ALA A 222 -2.63 -3.46 -2.69
C ALA A 222 -1.32 -4.24 -2.73
N HIS A 223 -0.51 -4.11 -1.69
CA HIS A 223 0.79 -4.78 -1.59
C HIS A 223 0.68 -6.31 -1.47
N HIS A 224 -0.41 -6.82 -0.84
CA HIS A 224 -0.72 -8.24 -0.89
C HIS A 224 -0.97 -8.71 -2.34
N GLY A 225 -1.73 -7.94 -3.12
CA GLY A 225 -2.01 -8.24 -4.53
C GLY A 225 -0.74 -8.30 -5.37
N PHE A 226 0.17 -7.33 -5.21
CA PHE A 226 1.45 -7.30 -5.91
C PHE A 226 2.33 -8.50 -5.53
N CYS A 227 2.50 -8.76 -4.24
CA CYS A 227 3.28 -9.90 -3.76
C CYS A 227 2.72 -11.24 -4.26
N ALA A 228 1.40 -11.45 -4.20
CA ALA A 228 0.77 -12.68 -4.64
C ALA A 228 0.94 -12.92 -6.15
N ARG A 229 0.86 -11.87 -6.98
CA ARG A 229 1.13 -11.90 -8.42
C ARG A 229 2.58 -12.32 -8.69
N ASP A 230 3.53 -11.65 -8.02
CA ASP A 230 4.95 -11.85 -8.27
C ASP A 230 5.41 -13.26 -7.86
N LEU A 231 4.92 -13.76 -6.72
CA LEU A 231 5.17 -15.14 -6.31
C LEU A 231 4.58 -16.18 -7.28
N GLN A 232 3.47 -15.84 -7.96
CA GLN A 232 2.93 -16.71 -9.00
C GLN A 232 3.86 -16.74 -10.22
N LEU A 233 4.42 -15.61 -10.63
CA LEU A 233 5.38 -15.51 -11.75
C LEU A 233 6.69 -16.23 -11.45
N LEU A 234 7.16 -16.22 -10.20
CA LEU A 234 8.36 -16.96 -9.79
C LEU A 234 8.18 -18.49 -9.80
N ARG A 235 6.96 -18.98 -9.81
CA ARG A 235 6.66 -20.42 -9.91
C ARG A 235 6.70 -20.96 -11.34
N GLY A 236 6.64 -20.05 -12.34
CA GLY A 236 6.79 -20.33 -13.79
C GLY A 236 5.72 -21.12 -14.35
#